data_d94acb937eea7b1d39caffb57d3f232a
#
_entry.id   d94acb937eea7b1d39caffb57d3f232a
#
_cell.length_a   1.000
_cell.length_b   1.000
_cell.length_c   1.000
_cell.angle_alpha   90.00
_cell.angle_beta   90.00
_cell.angle_gamma   90.00
#
_symmetry.space_group_name_H-M   'P 1'
#
loop_
_entity.id
_entity.type
_entity.pdbx_description
1 polymer ?
#
loop_
_entity_poly.entity_id
_entity_poly.type
_entity_poly.pdbx_seq_one_letter_code
_entity_poly.pdbx_strand_id
1 'polypeptide(L)'
;MTRRVLKDNVPLGNWKDTKKHLPYKVGEIVAIAQSYKDIYAEKIEDFAKHSYHIPREDAAKKFRKLHETCAGWTNKMFVKSELMPHHIRIINVKVERLQGISEEDILREGVWQYYDNNNLFYVSKKIGYASDVAFPSARKAFAYLIDMVSGKGIWESNPYVVAYSFELVD
;
A
#
# COMPACT_ATOMS: atom_id res chain seq x y z
N MET A 1 -3.45 1.08 6.86
CA MET A 1 -2.17 0.93 7.60
C MET A 1 -1.17 0.22 6.71
N THR A 2 0.12 0.43 6.85
CA THR A 2 1.15 -0.30 6.12
C THR A 2 2.36 -0.57 7.00
N ARG A 3 3.06 -1.68 6.76
CA ARG A 3 4.27 -2.09 7.47
C ARG A 3 5.46 -2.22 6.55
N ARG A 4 6.60 -1.80 7.03
CA ARG A 4 7.86 -1.86 6.29
C ARG A 4 8.96 -2.44 7.19
N VAL A 5 9.69 -3.43 6.69
CA VAL A 5 10.85 -3.99 7.40
C VAL A 5 11.88 -2.89 7.65
N LEU A 6 12.32 -2.78 8.90
CA LEU A 6 13.40 -1.87 9.27
C LEU A 6 14.73 -2.40 8.77
N LYS A 7 15.61 -1.49 8.37
CA LYS A 7 16.99 -1.82 8.04
C LYS A 7 17.76 -2.16 9.32
N ASP A 8 18.72 -3.05 9.22
CA ASP A 8 19.51 -3.54 10.36
C ASP A 8 20.28 -2.44 11.12
N ASN A 9 20.58 -1.33 10.46
CA ASN A 9 21.31 -0.20 11.04
C ASN A 9 20.44 0.84 11.78
N VAL A 10 19.12 0.61 11.91
CA VAL A 10 18.24 1.53 12.63
C VAL A 10 18.34 1.26 14.13
N PRO A 11 18.75 2.24 14.95
CA PRO A 11 18.88 2.05 16.39
C PRO A 11 17.50 1.90 17.05
N LEU A 12 17.27 0.84 17.80
CA LEU A 12 15.99 0.53 18.46
C LEU A 12 15.96 0.93 19.94
N GLY A 13 17.12 1.26 20.54
CA GLY A 13 17.22 1.55 21.97
C GLY A 13 16.67 2.90 22.40
N ASN A 14 16.55 3.86 21.47
CA ASN A 14 16.09 5.21 21.76
C ASN A 14 15.13 5.67 20.64
N TRP A 15 13.87 5.94 21.01
CA TRP A 15 12.85 6.38 20.05
C TRP A 15 13.20 7.66 19.29
N LYS A 16 13.89 8.62 19.94
CA LYS A 16 14.34 9.85 19.27
C LYS A 16 15.32 9.56 18.13
N ASP A 17 16.20 8.59 18.33
CA ASP A 17 17.18 8.20 17.32
C ASP A 17 16.57 7.33 16.26
N THR A 18 15.72 6.38 16.64
CA THR A 18 14.94 5.56 15.68
C THR A 18 14.17 6.44 14.69
N LYS A 19 13.46 7.46 15.19
CA LYS A 19 12.66 8.37 14.33
C LYS A 19 13.47 9.06 13.23
N LYS A 20 14.73 9.37 13.45
CA LYS A 20 15.58 10.04 12.44
C LYS A 20 15.82 9.18 11.22
N HIS A 21 15.77 7.86 11.38
CA HIS A 21 16.02 6.87 10.32
C HIS A 21 14.74 6.37 9.65
N LEU A 22 13.56 6.81 10.10
CA LEU A 22 12.30 6.41 9.49
C LEU A 22 12.06 7.19 8.19
N PRO A 23 11.60 6.52 7.13
CA PRO A 23 11.36 7.16 5.83
C PRO A 23 10.27 8.22 5.86
N TYR A 24 9.29 8.10 6.78
CA TYR A 24 8.19 9.06 6.90
C TYR A 24 7.98 9.48 8.35
N LYS A 25 7.49 10.72 8.56
CA LYS A 25 7.24 11.31 9.87
C LYS A 25 5.74 11.56 10.08
N VAL A 26 5.32 11.60 11.34
CA VAL A 26 3.95 12.00 11.69
C VAL A 26 3.68 13.42 11.19
N GLY A 27 2.53 13.63 10.56
CA GLY A 27 2.11 14.90 9.94
C GLY A 27 2.57 15.06 8.49
N GLU A 28 3.47 14.21 8.00
CA GLU A 28 3.93 14.27 6.60
C GLU A 28 2.82 13.83 5.65
N ILE A 29 2.68 14.57 4.54
CA ILE A 29 1.78 14.22 3.44
C ILE A 29 2.59 13.51 2.37
N VAL A 30 2.14 12.34 1.98
CA VAL A 30 2.82 11.45 1.03
C VAL A 30 1.87 11.09 -0.10
N ALA A 31 2.34 11.23 -1.35
CA ALA A 31 1.58 10.80 -2.51
C ALA A 31 1.52 9.27 -2.61
N ILE A 32 0.36 8.73 -2.96
CA ILE A 32 0.20 7.31 -3.28
C ILE A 32 0.70 7.08 -4.71
N ALA A 33 1.84 6.41 -4.84
CA ALA A 33 2.44 6.15 -6.14
C ALA A 33 1.60 5.16 -6.95
N GLN A 34 1.07 5.63 -8.08
CA GLN A 34 0.38 4.83 -9.09
C GLN A 34 1.12 4.99 -10.42
N SER A 35 1.06 3.98 -11.30
CA SER A 35 1.61 4.18 -12.64
C SER A 35 0.77 5.20 -13.41
N TYR A 36 1.37 5.94 -14.32
CA TYR A 36 0.60 6.89 -15.14
C TYR A 36 -0.47 6.20 -15.97
N LYS A 37 -0.23 4.95 -16.36
CA LYS A 37 -1.22 4.13 -17.06
C LYS A 37 -2.47 3.87 -16.19
N ASP A 38 -2.28 3.56 -14.90
CA ASP A 38 -3.39 3.31 -13.98
C ASP A 38 -4.20 4.58 -13.73
N ILE A 39 -3.52 5.71 -13.49
CA ILE A 39 -4.18 7.02 -13.34
C ILE A 39 -4.98 7.40 -14.59
N TYR A 40 -4.45 7.11 -15.77
CA TYR A 40 -5.13 7.40 -17.03
C TYR A 40 -6.40 6.55 -17.18
N ALA A 41 -6.32 5.26 -16.89
CA ALA A 41 -7.46 4.36 -16.94
C ALA A 41 -8.55 4.78 -15.94
N GLU A 42 -8.19 5.08 -14.70
CA GLU A 42 -9.10 5.53 -13.64
C GLU A 42 -9.83 6.82 -14.03
N LYS A 43 -9.11 7.81 -14.56
CA LYS A 43 -9.70 9.06 -15.04
C LYS A 43 -10.65 8.89 -16.22
N ILE A 44 -10.36 7.95 -17.13
CA ILE A 44 -11.26 7.63 -18.23
C ILE A 44 -12.52 6.95 -17.70
N GLU A 45 -12.41 6.01 -16.77
CA GLU A 45 -13.55 5.34 -16.16
C GLU A 45 -14.45 6.30 -15.39
N ASP A 46 -13.85 7.16 -14.58
CA ASP A 46 -14.58 8.17 -13.80
C ASP A 46 -15.28 9.17 -14.73
N PHE A 47 -14.60 9.59 -15.76
CA PHE A 47 -15.16 10.45 -16.80
C PHE A 47 -16.31 9.78 -17.55
N ALA A 48 -16.17 8.52 -17.95
CA ALA A 48 -17.23 7.76 -18.62
C ALA A 48 -18.49 7.58 -17.76
N LYS A 49 -18.32 7.55 -16.43
CA LYS A 49 -19.44 7.44 -15.47
C LYS A 49 -20.18 8.77 -15.24
N HIS A 50 -19.51 9.91 -15.36
CA HIS A 50 -20.04 11.19 -14.90
C HIS A 50 -20.25 12.26 -15.98
N SER A 51 -19.86 12.03 -17.24
CA SER A 51 -19.95 13.05 -18.25
C SER A 51 -20.25 12.54 -19.67
N TYR A 52 -21.15 13.24 -20.35
CA TYR A 52 -21.36 13.15 -21.82
C TYR A 52 -20.35 14.02 -22.59
N HIS A 53 -19.36 14.62 -21.95
CA HIS A 53 -18.38 15.49 -22.57
C HIS A 53 -16.99 14.86 -22.58
N ILE A 54 -16.32 14.96 -23.73
CA ILE A 54 -14.95 14.49 -23.97
C ILE A 54 -13.97 15.21 -23.03
N PRO A 55 -13.01 14.52 -22.39
CA PRO A 55 -11.98 15.15 -21.58
C PRO A 55 -11.29 16.25 -22.37
N ARG A 56 -10.95 17.36 -21.73
CA ARG A 56 -10.20 18.45 -22.36
C ARG A 56 -9.00 17.86 -23.10
N GLU A 57 -8.90 18.16 -24.38
CA GLU A 57 -7.84 17.64 -25.27
C GLU A 57 -6.44 17.77 -24.69
N ASP A 58 -6.21 18.78 -23.88
CA ASP A 58 -4.93 19.05 -23.20
C ASP A 58 -4.55 18.00 -22.15
N ALA A 59 -5.52 17.47 -21.39
CA ALA A 59 -5.27 16.39 -20.43
C ALA A 59 -4.91 15.10 -21.17
N ALA A 60 -5.66 14.74 -22.22
CA ALA A 60 -5.38 13.58 -23.02
C ALA A 60 -4.02 13.68 -23.76
N LYS A 61 -3.68 14.84 -24.29
CA LYS A 61 -2.36 15.09 -24.92
C LYS A 61 -1.22 14.97 -23.91
N LYS A 62 -1.39 15.53 -22.71
CA LYS A 62 -0.39 15.44 -21.63
C LYS A 62 -0.15 13.99 -21.21
N PHE A 63 -1.20 13.20 -21.05
CA PHE A 63 -1.09 11.77 -20.71
C PHE A 63 -0.53 10.91 -21.86
N ARG A 64 -0.90 11.19 -23.13
CA ARG A 64 -0.28 10.53 -24.29
C ARG A 64 1.21 10.80 -24.39
N LYS A 65 1.63 12.03 -24.14
CA LYS A 65 3.04 12.39 -24.11
C LYS A 65 3.82 11.67 -23.01
N LEU A 66 3.21 11.43 -21.86
CA LEU A 66 3.78 10.61 -20.79
C LEU A 66 3.93 9.14 -21.19
N HIS A 67 3.00 8.60 -22.00
CA HIS A 67 3.08 7.24 -22.54
C HIS A 67 4.31 7.03 -23.43
N GLU A 68 4.61 8.01 -24.29
CA GLU A 68 5.65 7.88 -25.30
C GLU A 68 7.06 8.07 -24.75
N THR A 69 7.22 8.77 -23.61
CA THR A 69 8.53 9.26 -23.16
C THR A 69 8.90 8.96 -21.72
N CYS A 70 8.05 8.30 -20.92
CA CYS A 70 8.23 8.30 -19.48
C CYS A 70 8.33 6.91 -18.86
N ALA A 71 9.41 6.66 -18.12
CA ALA A 71 9.61 5.44 -17.33
C ALA A 71 8.49 5.17 -16.30
N GLY A 72 7.78 6.20 -15.85
CA GLY A 72 6.63 6.11 -14.94
C GLY A 72 5.34 5.59 -15.57
N TRP A 73 5.31 5.31 -16.90
CA TRP A 73 4.09 4.85 -17.55
C TRP A 73 3.57 3.54 -16.97
N THR A 74 4.43 2.56 -16.81
CA THR A 74 4.10 1.24 -16.24
C THR A 74 4.76 0.99 -14.88
N ASN A 75 5.79 1.76 -14.53
CA ASN A 75 6.56 1.57 -13.32
C ASN A 75 6.36 2.74 -12.36
N LYS A 76 5.58 2.49 -11.32
CA LYS A 76 5.26 3.48 -10.28
C LYS A 76 6.46 4.01 -9.48
N MET A 77 7.64 3.41 -9.60
CA MET A 77 8.85 3.93 -8.94
C MET A 77 9.42 5.20 -9.60
N PHE A 78 9.01 5.51 -10.83
CA PHE A 78 9.47 6.68 -11.59
C PHE A 78 8.41 7.75 -11.79
N VAL A 79 7.34 7.70 -10.99
CA VAL A 79 6.28 8.72 -11.05
C VAL A 79 6.63 9.94 -10.21
N LYS A 80 6.11 11.08 -10.62
CA LYS A 80 6.23 12.33 -9.86
C LYS A 80 5.09 12.47 -8.87
N SER A 81 5.41 12.76 -7.61
CA SER A 81 4.42 12.91 -6.54
C SER A 81 3.35 13.96 -6.85
N GLU A 82 3.74 15.07 -7.46
CA GLU A 82 2.85 16.16 -7.84
C GLU A 82 1.78 15.80 -8.89
N LEU A 83 1.96 14.67 -9.57
CA LEU A 83 1.00 14.17 -10.57
C LEU A 83 0.08 13.07 -10.01
N MET A 84 0.30 12.67 -8.76
CA MET A 84 -0.52 11.63 -8.13
C MET A 84 -1.86 12.20 -7.67
N PRO A 85 -2.98 11.47 -7.92
CA PRO A 85 -4.30 11.97 -7.57
C PRO A 85 -4.60 11.83 -6.07
N HIS A 86 -3.92 10.94 -5.37
CA HIS A 86 -4.24 10.62 -3.99
C HIS A 86 -3.04 10.83 -3.07
N HIS A 87 -3.31 11.46 -1.93
CA HIS A 87 -2.34 11.72 -0.87
C HIS A 87 -2.85 11.21 0.47
N ILE A 88 -1.91 10.77 1.28
CA ILE A 88 -2.17 10.34 2.65
C ILE A 88 -1.37 11.20 3.63
N ARG A 89 -1.95 11.46 4.79
CA ARG A 89 -1.23 12.04 5.93
C ARG A 89 -0.86 10.94 6.91
N ILE A 90 0.40 10.89 7.30
CA ILE A 90 0.87 9.97 8.34
C ILE A 90 0.38 10.48 9.70
N ILE A 91 -0.50 9.72 10.36
CA ILE A 91 -1.08 10.09 11.65
C ILE A 91 -0.40 9.39 12.83
N ASN A 92 0.19 8.22 12.61
CA ASN A 92 0.94 7.51 13.64
C ASN A 92 2.05 6.65 13.04
N VAL A 93 3.11 6.47 13.83
CA VAL A 93 4.26 5.63 13.49
C VAL A 93 4.63 4.78 14.69
N LYS A 94 4.67 3.46 14.50
CA LYS A 94 4.98 2.47 15.54
C LYS A 94 6.05 1.52 15.03
N VAL A 95 7.00 1.18 15.89
CA VAL A 95 7.99 0.12 15.62
C VAL A 95 7.63 -1.09 16.47
N GLU A 96 7.49 -2.23 15.83
CA GLU A 96 7.12 -3.49 16.49
C GLU A 96 7.74 -4.70 15.80
N ARG A 97 7.70 -5.85 16.44
CA ARG A 97 7.97 -7.11 15.74
C ARG A 97 6.84 -7.43 14.77
N LEU A 98 7.16 -7.97 13.60
CA LEU A 98 6.17 -8.31 12.58
C LEU A 98 5.05 -9.19 13.12
N GLN A 99 5.40 -10.20 13.91
CA GLN A 99 4.41 -11.10 14.53
C GLN A 99 3.66 -10.48 15.72
N GLY A 100 4.03 -9.29 16.16
CA GLY A 100 3.30 -8.51 17.19
C GLY A 100 2.03 -7.83 16.66
N ILE A 101 1.72 -7.97 15.39
CA ILE A 101 0.53 -7.38 14.76
C ILE A 101 -0.76 -7.90 15.42
N SER A 102 -1.71 -6.99 15.68
CA SER A 102 -3.04 -7.33 16.16
C SER A 102 -3.91 -7.91 15.03
N GLU A 103 -4.94 -8.66 15.39
CA GLU A 103 -5.88 -9.21 14.41
C GLU A 103 -6.66 -8.11 13.68
N GLU A 104 -7.03 -7.06 14.37
CA GLU A 104 -7.67 -5.87 13.79
C GLU A 104 -6.78 -5.23 12.71
N ASP A 105 -5.50 -5.08 12.99
CA ASP A 105 -4.55 -4.54 12.03
C ASP A 105 -4.32 -5.48 10.85
N ILE A 106 -4.34 -6.79 11.06
CA ILE A 106 -4.26 -7.79 9.99
C ILE A 106 -5.41 -7.61 8.99
N LEU A 107 -6.63 -7.43 9.49
CA LEU A 107 -7.80 -7.20 8.63
C LEU A 107 -7.68 -5.89 7.84
N ARG A 108 -7.08 -4.85 8.43
CA ARG A 108 -6.80 -3.57 7.74
C ARG A 108 -5.71 -3.67 6.66
N GLU A 109 -4.83 -4.67 6.75
CA GLU A 109 -3.74 -4.88 5.79
C GLU A 109 -4.13 -5.71 4.56
N GLY A 110 -5.42 -6.08 4.42
CA GLY A 110 -5.94 -6.74 3.22
C GLY A 110 -6.27 -8.23 3.40
N VAL A 111 -6.24 -8.70 4.64
CA VAL A 111 -6.88 -9.98 4.99
C VAL A 111 -8.35 -9.70 5.27
N TRP A 112 -9.24 -10.52 4.75
CA TRP A 112 -10.67 -10.42 4.99
C TRP A 112 -11.25 -11.73 5.47
N GLN A 113 -12.30 -11.65 6.29
CA GLN A 113 -13.01 -12.79 6.84
C GLN A 113 -14.30 -13.03 6.06
N TYR A 114 -14.56 -14.25 5.71
CA TYR A 114 -15.84 -14.66 5.14
C TYR A 114 -16.77 -15.11 6.27
N TYR A 115 -17.94 -14.46 6.36
CA TYR A 115 -18.90 -14.65 7.45
C TYR A 115 -19.90 -15.78 7.19
N ASP A 116 -19.49 -16.83 6.52
CA ASP A 116 -20.26 -18.06 6.55
C ASP A 116 -19.81 -18.96 7.71
N ASN A 117 -20.46 -20.09 7.88
CA ASN A 117 -20.32 -20.99 9.02
C ASN A 117 -18.90 -21.47 9.38
N ASN A 118 -17.86 -21.08 8.64
CA ASN A 118 -16.51 -21.62 8.77
C ASN A 118 -15.46 -20.63 9.28
N ASN A 119 -15.79 -19.36 9.50
CA ASN A 119 -14.84 -18.32 9.95
C ASN A 119 -13.49 -18.36 9.20
N LEU A 120 -13.53 -18.52 7.88
CA LEU A 120 -12.33 -18.61 7.06
C LEU A 120 -11.80 -17.22 6.68
N PHE A 121 -10.50 -17.12 6.57
CA PHE A 121 -9.79 -15.90 6.21
C PHE A 121 -9.14 -16.04 4.84
N TYR A 122 -9.13 -14.95 4.08
CA TYR A 122 -8.61 -14.88 2.72
C TYR A 122 -7.73 -13.66 2.54
N VAL A 123 -6.79 -13.75 1.61
CA VAL A 123 -6.03 -12.60 1.16
C VAL A 123 -6.83 -11.87 0.08
N SER A 124 -6.92 -10.55 0.16
CA SER A 124 -7.77 -9.75 -0.71
C SER A 124 -7.38 -9.83 -2.18
N LYS A 125 -8.40 -10.07 -3.04
CA LYS A 125 -8.26 -10.01 -4.51
C LYS A 125 -7.82 -8.62 -5.03
N LYS A 126 -8.14 -7.55 -4.30
CA LYS A 126 -7.79 -6.17 -4.67
C LYS A 126 -6.28 -5.92 -4.71
N ILE A 127 -5.49 -6.75 -4.03
CA ILE A 127 -4.02 -6.67 -4.05
C ILE A 127 -3.43 -7.45 -5.24
N GLY A 128 -4.26 -8.00 -6.12
CA GLY A 128 -3.82 -8.83 -7.25
C GLY A 128 -3.46 -10.27 -6.88
N TYR A 129 -3.60 -10.62 -5.62
CA TYR A 129 -3.33 -11.94 -5.08
C TYR A 129 -4.66 -12.59 -4.69
N ALA A 130 -5.36 -13.14 -5.67
CA ALA A 130 -6.47 -14.02 -5.37
C ALA A 130 -5.90 -15.36 -4.93
N SER A 131 -5.75 -15.60 -3.64
CA SER A 131 -5.60 -16.97 -3.22
C SER A 131 -6.98 -17.57 -3.06
N ASP A 132 -7.26 -18.63 -3.81
CA ASP A 132 -8.41 -19.51 -3.56
C ASP A 132 -8.18 -20.32 -2.28
N VAL A 133 -7.09 -20.05 -1.56
CA VAL A 133 -6.70 -20.73 -0.34
C VAL A 133 -7.35 -20.03 0.84
N ALA A 134 -8.20 -20.75 1.53
CA ALA A 134 -8.79 -20.34 2.78
C ALA A 134 -7.85 -20.68 3.95
N PHE A 135 -7.78 -19.77 4.90
CA PHE A 135 -6.94 -19.93 6.09
C PHE A 135 -7.81 -20.01 7.35
N PRO A 136 -7.44 -20.86 8.33
CA PRO A 136 -8.22 -21.03 9.55
C PRO A 136 -8.03 -19.89 10.57
N SER A 137 -7.18 -18.91 10.29
CA SER A 137 -7.01 -17.71 11.13
C SER A 137 -6.46 -16.54 10.31
N ALA A 138 -6.79 -15.31 10.73
CA ALA A 138 -6.27 -14.09 10.13
C ALA A 138 -4.73 -14.07 10.13
N ARG A 139 -4.10 -14.54 11.19
CA ARG A 139 -2.64 -14.62 11.34
C ARG A 139 -1.99 -15.54 10.30
N LYS A 140 -2.60 -16.70 9.99
CA LYS A 140 -2.09 -17.60 8.93
C LYS A 140 -2.26 -16.99 7.53
N ALA A 141 -3.39 -16.33 7.27
CA ALA A 141 -3.60 -15.60 6.02
C ALA A 141 -2.58 -14.47 5.85
N PHE A 142 -2.32 -13.74 6.93
CA PHE A 142 -1.35 -12.64 6.90
C PHE A 142 0.10 -13.13 6.75
N ALA A 143 0.47 -14.23 7.41
CA ALA A 143 1.78 -14.86 7.22
C ALA A 143 2.03 -15.22 5.75
N TYR A 144 1.03 -15.82 5.11
CA TYR A 144 1.08 -16.13 3.68
C TYR A 144 1.21 -14.87 2.82
N LEU A 145 0.44 -13.82 3.11
CA LEU A 145 0.50 -12.55 2.39
C LEU A 145 1.89 -11.92 2.50
N ILE A 146 2.46 -11.86 3.69
CA ILE A 146 3.80 -11.29 3.93
C ILE A 146 4.87 -12.05 3.16
N ASP A 147 4.86 -13.37 3.21
CA ASP A 147 5.84 -14.20 2.50
C ASP A 147 5.72 -14.06 0.98
N MET A 148 4.49 -13.87 0.48
CA MET A 148 4.26 -13.59 -0.95
C MET A 148 4.81 -12.23 -1.38
N VAL A 149 4.59 -11.18 -0.59
CA VAL A 149 4.91 -9.80 -0.97
C VAL A 149 6.37 -9.45 -0.67
N SER A 150 6.89 -9.93 0.46
CA SER A 150 8.20 -9.53 0.99
C SER A 150 9.29 -10.60 0.83
N GLY A 151 8.92 -11.80 0.44
CA GLY A 151 9.80 -12.94 0.26
C GLY A 151 9.57 -14.05 1.28
N LYS A 152 9.76 -15.28 0.83
CA LYS A 152 9.56 -16.49 1.64
C LYS A 152 10.43 -16.48 2.89
N GLY A 153 9.83 -16.77 4.04
CA GLY A 153 10.50 -16.85 5.35
C GLY A 153 10.58 -15.53 6.11
N ILE A 154 10.08 -14.43 5.54
CA ILE A 154 10.04 -13.14 6.25
C ILE A 154 9.14 -13.20 7.48
N TRP A 155 8.01 -13.91 7.40
CA TRP A 155 7.15 -14.10 8.55
C TRP A 155 7.87 -14.82 9.70
N GLU A 156 8.55 -15.92 9.41
CA GLU A 156 9.26 -16.73 10.42
C GLU A 156 10.46 -15.99 11.02
N SER A 157 11.15 -15.18 10.23
CA SER A 157 12.27 -14.36 10.72
C SER A 157 11.84 -13.29 11.71
N ASN A 158 10.52 -12.96 11.75
CA ASN A 158 9.92 -12.01 12.66
C ASN A 158 10.73 -10.70 12.83
N PRO A 159 11.04 -9.98 11.74
CA PRO A 159 11.87 -8.80 11.82
C PRO A 159 11.15 -7.65 12.54
N TYR A 160 11.91 -6.65 12.96
CA TYR A 160 11.31 -5.38 13.33
C TYR A 160 10.74 -4.68 12.08
N VAL A 161 9.53 -4.16 12.23
CA VAL A 161 8.84 -3.38 11.19
C VAL A 161 8.44 -2.01 11.73
N VAL A 162 8.39 -1.05 10.85
CA VAL A 162 7.70 0.21 11.12
C VAL A 162 6.30 0.13 10.55
N ALA A 163 5.31 0.33 11.40
CA ALA A 163 3.89 0.40 11.04
C ALA A 163 3.48 1.87 10.97
N TYR A 164 2.90 2.26 9.84
CA TYR A 164 2.36 3.59 9.59
C TYR A 164 0.84 3.54 9.60
N SER A 165 0.21 4.36 10.43
CA SER A 165 -1.21 4.68 10.30
C SER A 165 -1.34 5.98 9.52
N PHE A 166 -2.32 6.04 8.64
CA PHE A 166 -2.53 7.19 7.77
C PHE A 166 -4.01 7.41 7.51
N GLU A 167 -4.35 8.62 7.10
CA GLU A 167 -5.67 9.01 6.60
C GLU A 167 -5.54 9.53 5.17
N LEU A 168 -6.59 9.40 4.38
CA LEU A 168 -6.67 10.01 3.06
C LEU A 168 -6.88 11.52 3.23
N VAL A 169 -6.20 12.34 2.41
CA VAL A 169 -6.28 13.80 2.49
C VAL A 169 -7.12 14.39 1.35
N ASP A 170 -7.18 13.68 0.21
CA ASP A 170 -7.86 14.10 -1.02
C ASP A 170 -8.46 12.90 -1.78
#